data_b85987ff5eae71e7eeea5f73f6521949
#
_entry.id   b85987ff5eae71e7eeea5f73f6521949
#
_cell.length_a   1.000
_cell.length_b   1.000
_cell.length_c   1.000
_cell.angle_alpha   90.00
_cell.angle_beta   90.00
_cell.angle_gamma   90.00
#
_symmetry.space_group_name_H-M   'P 1'
#
loop_
_entity.id
_entity.type
_entity.pdbx_description
1 polymer ?
#
loop_
_entity_poly.entity_id
_entity_poly.type
_entity_poly.pdbx_seq_one_letter_code
_entity_poly.pdbx_strand_id
1 'polypeptide(L)'
;LHATVLETPTPHPQNGTHCLDYSLLYNVALLEYLKETGDKEVALDLWPVVVRQIEMALRQYSDDWIYDMQKKPIYWLVFDWKDNYDRQASMQGLTAFSLEKSYELAKMLGKEKEAGDWPRIAGQIKKAARKTFYDQKNGVIVSGPNRQVSYLSQVWMILSETLTAKEGAKAMATV
;
A
#
# COMPACT_ATOMS: atom_id res chain seq x y z
N LEU A 1 -15.35 3.09 11.60
CA LEU A 1 -14.49 2.32 10.68
C LEU A 1 -15.28 1.13 10.16
N HIS A 2 -15.33 0.99 8.85
CA HIS A 2 -16.09 -0.06 8.22
C HIS A 2 -15.37 -1.41 8.38
N ALA A 3 -16.09 -2.49 8.62
CA ALA A 3 -15.48 -3.83 8.82
C ALA A 3 -14.67 -4.35 7.61
N THR A 4 -14.81 -3.73 6.44
CA THR A 4 -13.96 -4.01 5.27
C THR A 4 -12.50 -3.62 5.47
N VAL A 5 -12.18 -2.82 6.47
CA VAL A 5 -10.83 -2.39 6.83
C VAL A 5 -10.13 -3.44 7.70
N LEU A 6 -10.89 -4.26 8.40
CA LEU A 6 -10.40 -5.27 9.32
C LEU A 6 -10.73 -6.67 8.82
N GLU A 7 -9.75 -7.56 8.77
CA GLU A 7 -10.02 -8.97 8.56
C GLU A 7 -10.72 -9.52 9.82
N THR A 8 -11.99 -9.87 9.71
CA THR A 8 -12.74 -10.48 10.80
C THR A 8 -12.89 -11.99 10.56
N PRO A 9 -12.96 -12.82 11.60
CA PRO A 9 -13.16 -14.26 11.45
C PRO A 9 -14.56 -14.61 10.96
N THR A 10 -15.49 -13.67 10.98
CA THR A 10 -16.87 -13.85 10.51
C THR A 10 -17.05 -13.19 9.14
N PRO A 11 -17.81 -13.79 8.23
CA PRO A 11 -18.16 -13.15 6.97
C PRO A 11 -18.82 -11.80 7.24
N HIS A 12 -18.34 -10.77 6.57
CA HIS A 12 -18.94 -9.45 6.67
C HIS A 12 -20.35 -9.46 6.07
N PRO A 13 -21.34 -8.73 6.65
CA PRO A 13 -22.69 -8.67 6.10
C PRO A 13 -22.77 -8.19 4.64
N GLN A 14 -21.73 -7.57 4.14
CA GLN A 14 -21.59 -7.11 2.76
C GLN A 14 -20.80 -8.11 1.88
N ASN A 15 -21.05 -9.40 2.04
CA ASN A 15 -20.51 -10.48 1.19
C ASN A 15 -18.98 -10.71 1.30
N GLY A 16 -18.36 -10.43 2.42
CA GLY A 16 -16.93 -10.68 2.63
C GLY A 16 -16.01 -9.85 1.73
N THR A 17 -16.50 -8.72 1.23
CA THR A 17 -15.69 -7.81 0.40
C THR A 17 -14.68 -7.08 1.26
N HIS A 18 -13.40 -7.23 0.95
CA HIS A 18 -12.31 -6.48 1.56
C HIS A 18 -11.77 -5.45 0.60
N CYS A 19 -11.66 -4.20 1.07
CA CYS A 19 -10.93 -3.13 0.38
C CYS A 19 -9.49 -3.13 0.89
N LEU A 20 -8.60 -3.77 0.15
CA LEU A 20 -7.22 -3.98 0.60
C LEU A 20 -6.44 -2.66 0.70
N ASP A 21 -6.69 -1.72 -0.18
CA ASP A 21 -6.14 -0.37 -0.13
C ASP A 21 -6.53 0.36 1.17
N TYR A 22 -7.79 0.27 1.60
CA TYR A 22 -8.25 0.83 2.87
C TYR A 22 -7.65 0.12 4.08
N SER A 23 -7.44 -1.18 3.99
CA SER A 23 -6.76 -1.93 5.03
C SER A 23 -5.34 -1.43 5.26
N LEU A 24 -4.61 -1.13 4.19
CA LEU A 24 -3.26 -0.57 4.28
C LEU A 24 -3.26 0.87 4.80
N LEU A 25 -4.25 1.68 4.41
CA LEU A 25 -4.41 3.05 4.93
C LEU A 25 -4.79 3.07 6.42
N TYR A 26 -5.50 2.05 6.90
CA TYR A 26 -5.77 1.91 8.33
C TYR A 26 -4.48 1.84 9.15
N ASN A 27 -3.47 1.11 8.68
CA ASN A 27 -2.17 1.03 9.37
C ASN A 27 -1.50 2.41 9.50
N VAL A 28 -1.61 3.21 8.44
CA VAL A 28 -1.09 4.59 8.44
C VAL A 28 -1.89 5.45 9.42
N ALA A 29 -3.21 5.33 9.42
CA ALA A 29 -4.08 6.07 10.33
C ALA A 29 -3.78 5.73 11.81
N LEU A 30 -3.48 4.46 12.13
CA LEU A 30 -3.11 4.06 13.48
C LEU A 30 -1.76 4.65 13.90
N LEU A 31 -0.79 4.75 12.99
CA LEU A 31 0.47 5.45 13.26
C LEU A 31 0.23 6.93 13.59
N GLU A 32 -0.55 7.61 12.77
CA GLU A 32 -0.85 9.03 12.98
C GLU A 32 -1.66 9.24 14.29
N TYR A 33 -2.62 8.35 14.58
CA TYR A 33 -3.32 8.36 15.87
C TYR A 33 -2.35 8.26 17.05
N LEU A 34 -1.41 7.31 17.01
CA LEU A 34 -0.41 7.15 18.07
C LEU A 34 0.49 8.38 18.22
N LYS A 35 0.89 9.00 17.11
CA LYS A 35 1.70 10.22 17.14
C LYS A 35 0.98 11.40 17.79
N GLU A 36 -0.31 11.57 17.46
CA GLU A 36 -1.11 12.69 17.95
C GLU A 36 -1.56 12.52 19.40
N THR A 37 -1.87 11.29 19.81
CA THR A 37 -2.45 11.02 21.14
C THR A 37 -1.46 10.48 22.16
N GLY A 38 -0.40 9.83 21.72
CA GLY A 38 0.51 9.07 22.58
C GLY A 38 -0.10 7.79 23.17
N ASP A 39 -1.30 7.41 22.75
CA ASP A 39 -2.05 6.27 23.28
C ASP A 39 -1.49 4.94 22.77
N LYS A 40 -0.49 4.43 23.50
CA LYS A 40 0.15 3.15 23.18
C LYS A 40 -0.73 1.95 23.48
N GLU A 41 -1.67 2.04 24.42
CA GLU A 41 -2.52 0.92 24.82
C GLU A 41 -3.42 0.52 23.63
N VAL A 42 -4.15 1.47 23.07
CA VAL A 42 -4.99 1.24 21.87
C VAL A 42 -4.14 0.78 20.69
N ALA A 43 -2.97 1.37 20.48
CA ALA A 43 -2.11 0.98 19.36
C ALA A 43 -1.55 -0.45 19.51
N LEU A 44 -1.25 -0.90 20.72
CA LEU A 44 -0.83 -2.28 21.01
C LEU A 44 -1.98 -3.28 20.82
N ASP A 45 -3.19 -2.93 21.25
CA ASP A 45 -4.38 -3.76 21.06
C ASP A 45 -4.70 -3.99 19.58
N LEU A 46 -4.43 -2.97 18.75
CA LEU A 46 -4.67 -3.02 17.31
C LEU A 46 -3.48 -3.51 16.49
N TRP A 47 -2.32 -3.68 17.11
CA TRP A 47 -1.11 -4.17 16.41
C TRP A 47 -1.30 -5.50 15.66
N PRO A 48 -1.98 -6.54 16.22
CA PRO A 48 -2.23 -7.79 15.48
C PRO A 48 -3.01 -7.58 14.18
N VAL A 49 -3.87 -6.56 14.13
CA VAL A 49 -4.61 -6.19 12.92
C VAL A 49 -3.66 -5.64 11.86
N VAL A 50 -2.73 -4.77 12.26
CA VAL A 50 -1.69 -4.22 11.35
C VAL A 50 -0.89 -5.34 10.70
N VAL A 51 -0.39 -6.29 11.51
CA VAL A 51 0.38 -7.44 11.02
C VAL A 51 -0.42 -8.23 9.99
N ARG A 52 -1.66 -8.57 10.32
CA ARG A 52 -2.53 -9.36 9.44
C ARG A 52 -2.82 -8.65 8.11
N GLN A 53 -3.03 -7.34 8.12
CA GLN A 53 -3.29 -6.57 6.91
C GLN A 53 -2.06 -6.49 5.99
N ILE A 54 -0.87 -6.35 6.56
CA ILE A 54 0.38 -6.47 5.80
C ILE A 54 0.52 -7.86 5.18
N GLU A 55 0.30 -8.92 5.95
CA GLU A 55 0.36 -10.30 5.43
C GLU A 55 -0.63 -10.53 4.29
N MET A 56 -1.87 -10.03 4.43
CA MET A 56 -2.88 -10.13 3.37
C MET A 56 -2.41 -9.45 2.08
N ALA A 57 -1.85 -8.25 2.18
CA ALA A 57 -1.33 -7.53 1.03
C ALA A 57 -0.15 -8.28 0.39
N LEU A 58 0.81 -8.74 1.18
CA LEU A 58 2.00 -9.42 0.67
C LEU A 58 1.68 -10.77 0.00
N ARG A 59 0.64 -11.47 0.42
CA ARG A 59 0.16 -12.68 -0.28
C ARG A 59 -0.25 -12.43 -1.73
N GLN A 60 -0.55 -11.20 -2.12
CA GLN A 60 -0.94 -10.84 -3.48
C GLN A 60 0.25 -10.60 -4.41
N TYR A 61 1.46 -10.59 -3.88
CA TYR A 61 2.65 -10.33 -4.68
C TYR A 61 3.16 -11.61 -5.35
N SER A 62 3.74 -11.43 -6.55
CA SER A 62 4.53 -12.45 -7.24
C SER A 62 5.94 -12.54 -6.65
N ASP A 63 6.70 -13.54 -7.06
CA ASP A 63 8.12 -13.70 -6.66
C ASP A 63 9.00 -12.52 -7.15
N ASP A 64 8.56 -11.82 -8.20
CA ASP A 64 9.21 -10.61 -8.72
C ASP A 64 8.80 -9.32 -7.98
N TRP A 65 8.06 -9.42 -6.89
CA TRP A 65 7.54 -8.29 -6.10
C TRP A 65 6.62 -7.35 -6.87
N ILE A 66 5.82 -7.90 -7.78
CA ILE A 66 4.76 -7.17 -8.47
C ILE A 66 3.40 -7.64 -7.94
N TYR A 67 2.52 -6.69 -7.61
CA TYR A 67 1.15 -6.98 -7.18
C TYR A 67 0.39 -7.68 -8.31
N ASP A 68 -0.11 -8.89 -8.03
CA ASP A 68 -0.87 -9.69 -8.98
C ASP A 68 -2.37 -9.43 -8.81
N MET A 69 -2.93 -8.68 -9.75
CA MET A 69 -4.35 -8.32 -9.79
C MET A 69 -5.28 -9.52 -9.97
N GLN A 70 -4.76 -10.69 -10.36
CA GLN A 70 -5.56 -11.91 -10.63
C GLN A 70 -5.42 -12.97 -9.55
N LYS A 71 -4.48 -12.78 -8.60
CA LYS A 71 -4.21 -13.75 -7.54
C LYS A 71 -5.42 -13.84 -6.58
N LYS A 72 -5.83 -15.05 -6.27
CA LYS A 72 -6.95 -15.31 -5.36
C LYS A 72 -6.50 -15.24 -3.87
N PRO A 73 -7.35 -14.72 -2.97
CA PRO A 73 -8.63 -14.07 -3.24
C PRO A 73 -8.45 -12.72 -3.95
N ILE A 74 -9.36 -12.34 -4.82
CA ILE A 74 -9.34 -11.00 -5.44
C ILE A 74 -9.94 -10.01 -4.45
N TYR A 75 -9.17 -9.00 -4.07
CA TYR A 75 -9.60 -7.92 -3.20
C TYR A 75 -10.15 -6.73 -4.00
N TRP A 76 -11.07 -6.02 -3.40
CA TRP A 76 -11.49 -4.74 -3.91
C TRP A 76 -10.39 -3.70 -3.69
N LEU A 77 -10.17 -2.86 -4.70
CA LEU A 77 -9.29 -1.71 -4.65
C LEU A 77 -10.10 -0.50 -5.11
N VAL A 78 -10.35 0.42 -4.20
CA VAL A 78 -11.23 1.56 -4.49
C VAL A 78 -10.47 2.67 -5.20
N PHE A 79 -9.37 3.14 -4.69
CA PHE A 79 -8.57 4.27 -5.17
C PHE A 79 -9.36 5.39 -5.86
N ASP A 80 -10.11 5.05 -6.91
CA ASP A 80 -10.92 5.96 -7.71
C ASP A 80 -12.12 5.21 -8.33
N TRP A 81 -13.21 5.93 -8.55
CA TRP A 81 -14.45 5.45 -9.19
C TRP A 81 -14.43 5.55 -10.71
N LYS A 82 -13.29 5.95 -11.28
CA LYS A 82 -13.12 6.02 -12.74
C LYS A 82 -13.18 4.63 -13.37
N ASP A 83 -14.02 4.50 -14.39
CA ASP A 83 -14.11 3.27 -15.17
C ASP A 83 -12.78 2.97 -15.87
N ASN A 84 -12.44 1.67 -15.94
CA ASN A 84 -11.20 1.18 -16.55
C ASN A 84 -9.90 1.76 -15.95
N TYR A 85 -9.95 2.24 -14.69
CA TYR A 85 -8.75 2.65 -13.99
C TYR A 85 -7.88 1.44 -13.64
N ASP A 86 -6.64 1.41 -14.14
CA ASP A 86 -5.66 0.40 -13.76
C ASP A 86 -5.03 0.75 -12.42
N ARG A 87 -5.27 -0.10 -11.44
CA ARG A 87 -4.90 0.13 -10.03
C ARG A 87 -3.56 -0.48 -9.63
N GLN A 88 -2.89 -1.22 -10.52
CA GLN A 88 -1.71 -2.02 -10.17
C GLN A 88 -0.55 -1.15 -9.68
N ALA A 89 -0.19 -0.10 -10.42
CA ALA A 89 0.90 0.80 -10.01
C ALA A 89 0.56 1.55 -8.72
N SER A 90 -0.71 1.98 -8.55
CA SER A 90 -1.15 2.63 -7.30
C SER A 90 -1.04 1.69 -6.10
N MET A 91 -1.47 0.44 -6.25
CA MET A 91 -1.38 -0.56 -5.19
C MET A 91 0.07 -0.88 -4.82
N GLN A 92 0.95 -0.92 -5.82
CA GLN A 92 2.38 -1.12 -5.64
C GLN A 92 2.99 -0.02 -4.75
N GLY A 93 2.71 1.24 -5.06
CA GLY A 93 3.20 2.39 -4.28
C GLY A 93 2.58 2.44 -2.88
N LEU A 94 1.26 2.25 -2.76
CA LEU A 94 0.58 2.23 -1.47
C LEU A 94 1.12 1.13 -0.54
N THR A 95 1.37 -0.08 -1.06
CA THR A 95 1.89 -1.16 -0.23
C THR A 95 3.30 -0.84 0.30
N ALA A 96 4.19 -0.32 -0.55
CA ALA A 96 5.52 0.09 -0.11
C ALA A 96 5.45 1.18 0.97
N PHE A 97 4.63 2.20 0.76
CA PHE A 97 4.38 3.27 1.72
C PHE A 97 3.83 2.73 3.06
N SER A 98 2.79 1.89 3.00
CA SER A 98 2.18 1.32 4.21
C SER A 98 3.14 0.42 4.99
N LEU A 99 3.98 -0.37 4.32
CA LEU A 99 5.03 -1.17 4.96
C LEU A 99 6.00 -0.31 5.76
N GLU A 100 6.47 0.81 5.19
CA GLU A 100 7.39 1.72 5.87
C GLU A 100 6.72 2.41 7.06
N LYS A 101 5.46 2.85 6.90
CA LYS A 101 4.69 3.46 7.99
C LYS A 101 4.34 2.46 9.09
N SER A 102 3.99 1.23 8.72
CA SER A 102 3.76 0.15 9.69
C SER A 102 5.05 -0.24 10.44
N TYR A 103 6.22 -0.16 9.80
CA TYR A 103 7.49 -0.37 10.49
C TYR A 103 7.84 0.80 11.41
N GLU A 104 7.51 2.03 11.05
CA GLU A 104 7.61 3.19 11.93
C GLU A 104 6.75 3.00 13.20
N LEU A 105 5.51 2.55 13.02
CA LEU A 105 4.62 2.17 14.12
C LEU A 105 5.23 1.06 14.99
N ALA A 106 5.79 0.01 14.37
CA ALA A 106 6.47 -1.07 15.08
C ALA A 106 7.58 -0.54 15.99
N LYS A 107 8.40 0.40 15.51
CA LYS A 107 9.45 1.03 16.32
C LYS A 107 8.90 1.77 17.53
N MET A 108 7.81 2.53 17.37
CA MET A 108 7.18 3.26 18.47
C MET A 108 6.58 2.32 19.54
N LEU A 109 6.17 1.11 19.13
CA LEU A 109 5.56 0.10 20.01
C LEU A 109 6.57 -0.92 20.54
N GLY A 110 7.83 -0.94 20.08
CA GLY A 110 8.82 -1.97 20.43
C GLY A 110 8.54 -3.32 19.77
N LYS A 111 7.94 -3.33 18.58
CA LYS A 111 7.47 -4.49 17.84
C LYS A 111 8.30 -4.80 16.58
N GLU A 112 9.53 -4.28 16.48
CA GLU A 112 10.39 -4.44 15.31
C GLU A 112 10.67 -5.91 14.97
N LYS A 113 10.79 -6.75 15.99
CA LYS A 113 11.00 -8.20 15.78
C LYS A 113 9.81 -8.88 15.11
N GLU A 114 8.58 -8.43 15.43
CA GLU A 114 7.37 -8.96 14.83
C GLU A 114 7.20 -8.44 13.39
N ALA A 115 7.56 -7.17 13.15
CA ALA A 115 7.57 -6.58 11.81
C ALA A 115 8.64 -7.19 10.88
N GLY A 116 9.74 -7.71 11.45
CA GLY A 116 10.75 -8.47 10.72
C GLY A 116 11.31 -7.72 9.51
N ASP A 117 11.16 -8.31 8.34
CA ASP A 117 11.78 -7.88 7.07
C ASP A 117 11.00 -6.78 6.31
N TRP A 118 9.98 -6.16 6.89
CA TRP A 118 9.14 -5.18 6.17
C TRP A 118 9.93 -4.07 5.45
N PRO A 119 10.99 -3.46 6.04
CA PRO A 119 11.77 -2.46 5.31
C PRO A 119 12.47 -3.02 4.07
N ARG A 120 13.01 -4.24 4.17
CA ARG A 120 13.65 -4.92 3.03
C ARG A 120 12.63 -5.24 1.94
N ILE A 121 11.45 -5.71 2.32
CA ILE A 121 10.35 -6.02 1.41
C ILE A 121 9.87 -4.74 0.72
N ALA A 122 9.68 -3.64 1.45
CA ALA A 122 9.33 -2.34 0.87
C ALA A 122 10.36 -1.91 -0.19
N GLY A 123 11.65 -2.06 0.10
CA GLY A 123 12.72 -1.78 -0.86
C GLY A 123 12.64 -2.64 -2.12
N GLN A 124 12.31 -3.93 -2.00
CA GLN A 124 12.11 -4.82 -3.15
C GLN A 124 10.90 -4.42 -4.00
N ILE A 125 9.78 -4.09 -3.35
CA ILE A 125 8.57 -3.60 -4.01
C ILE A 125 8.85 -2.29 -4.77
N LYS A 126 9.55 -1.33 -4.16
CA LYS A 126 9.94 -0.07 -4.82
C LYS A 126 10.83 -0.33 -6.04
N LYS A 127 11.84 -1.20 -5.91
CA LYS A 127 12.74 -1.56 -7.01
C LYS A 127 11.97 -2.21 -8.16
N ALA A 128 11.08 -3.14 -7.87
CA ALA A 128 10.22 -3.79 -8.86
C ALA A 128 9.28 -2.78 -9.53
N ALA A 129 8.65 -1.92 -8.73
CA ALA A 129 7.78 -0.85 -9.21
C ALA A 129 8.49 0.07 -10.21
N ARG A 130 9.69 0.51 -9.85
CA ARG A 130 10.49 1.39 -10.71
C ARG A 130 10.84 0.71 -12.03
N LYS A 131 11.25 -0.56 -11.99
CA LYS A 131 11.58 -1.35 -13.19
C LYS A 131 10.38 -1.53 -14.11
N THR A 132 9.19 -1.75 -13.54
CA THR A 132 7.99 -2.17 -14.30
C THR A 132 7.16 -0.98 -14.77
N PHE A 133 7.00 0.04 -13.92
CA PHE A 133 6.03 1.11 -14.15
C PHE A 133 6.64 2.46 -14.50
N TYR A 134 7.94 2.69 -14.29
CA TYR A 134 8.54 3.99 -14.59
C TYR A 134 8.93 4.10 -16.07
N ASP A 135 8.24 4.97 -16.80
CA ASP A 135 8.60 5.37 -18.16
C ASP A 135 9.67 6.46 -18.11
N GLN A 136 10.92 6.06 -18.28
CA GLN A 136 12.07 6.98 -18.22
C GLN A 136 12.01 8.06 -19.29
N LYS A 137 11.47 7.75 -20.48
CA LYS A 137 11.41 8.70 -21.61
C LYS A 137 10.49 9.86 -21.28
N ASN A 138 9.31 9.56 -20.74
CA ASN A 138 8.29 10.56 -20.42
C ASN A 138 8.42 11.07 -18.97
N GLY A 139 9.11 10.33 -18.11
CA GLY A 139 9.31 10.68 -16.70
C GLY A 139 8.05 10.51 -15.85
N VAL A 140 7.20 9.55 -16.19
CA VAL A 140 5.93 9.26 -15.51
C VAL A 140 5.81 7.79 -15.14
N ILE A 141 4.93 7.49 -14.20
CA ILE A 141 4.48 6.13 -13.91
C ILE A 141 3.35 5.78 -14.87
N VAL A 142 3.44 4.58 -15.42
CA VAL A 142 2.40 3.96 -16.27
C VAL A 142 1.91 2.67 -15.63
N SER A 143 0.64 2.33 -15.78
CA SER A 143 0.02 1.15 -15.17
C SER A 143 -0.72 0.33 -16.20
N GLY A 144 -0.71 -0.98 -16.01
CA GLY A 144 -1.41 -1.95 -16.84
C GLY A 144 -0.93 -2.08 -18.28
N PRO A 145 -1.58 -2.97 -19.05
CA PRO A 145 -1.18 -3.29 -20.43
C PRO A 145 -1.33 -2.10 -21.37
N ASN A 146 -2.27 -1.18 -21.08
CA ASN A 146 -2.51 0.02 -21.87
C ASN A 146 -1.58 1.18 -21.48
N ARG A 147 -0.62 0.96 -20.60
CA ARG A 147 0.33 1.98 -20.10
C ARG A 147 -0.39 3.26 -19.63
N GLN A 148 -1.44 3.08 -18.86
CA GLN A 148 -2.28 4.18 -18.37
C GLN A 148 -1.48 5.09 -17.45
N VAL A 149 -1.58 6.39 -17.68
CA VAL A 149 -1.04 7.43 -16.79
C VAL A 149 -2.17 7.98 -15.94
N SER A 150 -1.96 8.09 -14.63
CA SER A 150 -2.94 8.65 -13.69
C SER A 150 -2.26 9.43 -12.58
N TYR A 151 -2.93 10.43 -12.04
CA TYR A 151 -2.47 11.17 -10.84
C TYR A 151 -2.18 10.24 -9.67
N LEU A 152 -3.09 9.31 -9.38
CA LEU A 152 -2.96 8.42 -8.22
C LEU A 152 -1.73 7.52 -8.30
N SER A 153 -1.40 7.01 -9.50
CA SER A 153 -0.16 6.24 -9.68
C SER A 153 1.08 7.07 -9.38
N GLN A 154 1.11 8.35 -9.83
CA GLN A 154 2.22 9.24 -9.51
C GLN A 154 2.29 9.51 -8.01
N VAL A 155 1.16 9.88 -7.40
CA VAL A 155 1.08 10.22 -5.97
C VAL A 155 1.60 9.09 -5.09
N TRP A 156 1.12 7.86 -5.29
CA TRP A 156 1.57 6.73 -4.46
C TRP A 156 3.04 6.38 -4.66
N MET A 157 3.56 6.53 -5.88
CA MET A 157 4.98 6.32 -6.15
C MET A 157 5.88 7.44 -5.57
N ILE A 158 5.34 8.64 -5.41
CA ILE A 158 6.01 9.74 -4.71
C ILE A 158 6.00 9.50 -3.20
N LEU A 159 4.84 9.21 -2.63
CA LEU A 159 4.68 8.99 -1.19
C LEU A 159 5.50 7.82 -0.68
N SER A 160 5.64 6.78 -1.49
CA SER A 160 6.51 5.63 -1.19
C SER A 160 7.99 5.89 -1.49
N GLU A 161 8.38 7.10 -1.92
CA GLU A 161 9.74 7.41 -2.34
C GLU A 161 10.30 6.47 -3.46
N THR A 162 9.41 5.84 -4.22
CA THR A 162 9.79 5.10 -5.43
C THR A 162 10.30 6.04 -6.51
N LEU A 163 9.73 7.25 -6.59
CA LEU A 163 10.25 8.38 -7.35
C LEU A 163 10.98 9.35 -6.41
N THR A 164 12.10 9.89 -6.88
CA THR A 164 12.75 11.01 -6.19
C THR A 164 11.87 12.26 -6.23
N ALA A 165 12.09 13.22 -5.34
CA ALA A 165 11.34 14.48 -5.33
C ALA A 165 11.36 15.20 -6.70
N LYS A 166 12.52 15.19 -7.39
CA LYS A 166 12.68 15.79 -8.73
C LYS A 166 11.85 15.05 -9.80
N GLU A 167 11.90 13.72 -9.78
CA GLU A 167 11.09 12.88 -10.69
C GLU A 167 9.60 13.03 -10.41
N GLY A 168 9.22 13.05 -9.13
CA GLY A 168 7.84 13.27 -8.72
C GLY A 168 7.29 14.61 -9.18
N ALA A 169 8.04 15.69 -9.00
CA ALA A 169 7.65 17.02 -9.49
C ALA A 169 7.46 17.03 -11.02
N LYS A 170 8.38 16.39 -11.77
CA LYS A 170 8.25 16.25 -13.22
C LYS A 170 7.02 15.43 -13.60
N ALA A 171 6.80 14.28 -12.93
CA ALA A 171 5.67 13.41 -13.20
C ALA A 171 4.33 14.13 -12.98
N MET A 172 4.20 14.86 -11.87
CA MET A 172 2.98 15.62 -11.55
C MET A 172 2.72 16.81 -12.50
N ALA A 173 3.77 17.36 -13.12
CA ALA A 173 3.62 18.41 -14.13
C ALA A 173 3.23 17.88 -15.52
N THR A 174 3.31 16.56 -15.72
CA THR A 174 3.06 15.90 -17.02
C THR A 174 1.63 15.33 -17.11
N VAL A 175 0.96 15.07 -15.97
CA VAL A 175 -0.37 14.40 -15.89
C VAL A 175 -1.54 15.36 -15.73
#